data_889657fcbe146a41f925f38c316acb4d
#
_entry.id   889657fcbe146a41f925f38c316acb4d
#
_cell.length_a   1.000
_cell.length_b   1.000
_cell.length_c   1.000
_cell.angle_alpha   90.00
_cell.angle_beta   90.00
_cell.angle_gamma   90.00
#
_symmetry.space_group_name_H-M   'P 1'
#
loop_
_entity.id
_entity.type
_entity.pdbx_description
1 polymer ?
#
loop_
_entity_poly.entity_id
_entity_poly.type
_entity_poly.pdbx_seq_one_letter_code
_entity_poly.pdbx_strand_id
1 'polypeptide(L)'
;MLINLLPDFFAVLEAPDREAAYRQYRDNHRLILDAYWRNYVLDPDTPHAGTIVSTALKANRSDLYGLAATTDLVQLSEEAIARAEAVLRVDRPTDTYLMVGLGGANAGELVVGSRGVAFICLEHFTGRVNPETYGMGLPPDLIPVWIAHELAHTVRYTSPTSASDMRRLVAESGGYYDYWSTGSRATLRELLINEGLAVHAAQAVAPGFDAADYFGYPRRQYHRLREMESFLRRAIEPDLDRSGLGLRLRYLSGGMSPSARLVAGRVIPERAGYYLGYRMTEALVAERGLAEAVRAPVQDFQTAEDMARGIQTA
;
A
#
# COMPACT_ATOMS: atom_id res chain seq x y z
N MET A 1 -3.83 -14.83 8.03
CA MET A 1 -2.86 -15.97 8.00
C MET A 1 -1.61 -15.51 7.25
N LEU A 2 -0.39 -15.89 7.73
CA LEU A 2 0.87 -15.60 7.01
C LEU A 2 1.15 -16.70 5.97
N ILE A 3 1.54 -16.29 4.76
CA ILE A 3 1.93 -17.18 3.65
C ILE A 3 3.25 -16.67 3.11
N ASN A 4 4.32 -17.46 3.29
CA ASN A 4 5.66 -17.12 2.84
C ASN A 4 5.97 -17.84 1.53
N LEU A 5 6.01 -17.10 0.42
CA LEU A 5 6.34 -17.60 -0.93
C LEU A 5 7.83 -17.51 -1.27
N LEU A 6 8.68 -16.99 -0.37
CA LEU A 6 10.11 -16.84 -0.64
C LEU A 6 10.83 -18.18 -0.89
N PRO A 7 10.55 -19.26 -0.12
CA PRO A 7 11.14 -20.57 -0.40
C PRO A 7 10.80 -21.10 -1.80
N ASP A 8 9.54 -20.94 -2.23
CA ASP A 8 9.09 -21.35 -3.55
C ASP A 8 9.79 -20.54 -4.65
N PHE A 9 9.99 -19.24 -4.41
CA PHE A 9 10.75 -18.39 -5.35
C PHE A 9 12.24 -18.76 -5.39
N PHE A 10 12.86 -19.15 -4.29
CA PHE A 10 14.22 -19.68 -4.29
C PHE A 10 14.32 -20.98 -5.12
N ALA A 11 13.35 -21.87 -5.02
CA ALA A 11 13.31 -23.05 -5.88
C ALA A 11 13.27 -22.69 -7.38
N VAL A 12 12.59 -21.60 -7.75
CA VAL A 12 12.63 -21.07 -9.12
C VAL A 12 14.05 -20.63 -9.50
N LEU A 13 14.75 -19.91 -8.64
CA LEU A 13 16.11 -19.41 -8.92
C LEU A 13 17.14 -20.53 -9.03
N GLU A 14 16.92 -21.65 -8.37
CA GLU A 14 17.81 -22.84 -8.36
C GLU A 14 17.49 -23.80 -9.50
N ALA A 15 16.35 -23.66 -10.17
CA ALA A 15 15.94 -24.54 -11.26
C ALA A 15 16.84 -24.38 -12.51
N PRO A 16 17.12 -25.48 -13.23
CA PRO A 16 17.87 -25.43 -14.51
C PRO A 16 17.17 -24.56 -15.57
N ASP A 17 15.85 -24.62 -15.65
CA ASP A 17 15.01 -23.76 -16.48
C ASP A 17 14.15 -22.87 -15.55
N ARG A 18 14.69 -21.70 -15.23
CA ARG A 18 14.05 -20.74 -14.33
C ARG A 18 12.73 -20.20 -14.87
N GLU A 19 12.62 -20.04 -16.18
CA GLU A 19 11.39 -19.51 -16.79
C GLU A 19 10.25 -20.53 -16.73
N ALA A 20 10.54 -21.82 -16.98
CA ALA A 20 9.56 -22.89 -16.79
C ALA A 20 9.17 -23.04 -15.31
N ALA A 21 10.14 -22.99 -14.40
CA ALA A 21 9.89 -23.06 -12.97
C ALA A 21 9.06 -21.84 -12.47
N TYR A 22 9.31 -20.64 -13.00
CA TYR A 22 8.50 -19.47 -12.67
C TYR A 22 7.06 -19.59 -13.16
N ARG A 23 6.82 -20.13 -14.36
CA ARG A 23 5.46 -20.40 -14.83
C ARG A 23 4.72 -21.34 -13.87
N GLN A 24 5.39 -22.43 -13.45
CA GLN A 24 4.80 -23.37 -12.48
C GLN A 24 4.55 -22.71 -11.11
N TYR A 25 5.49 -21.90 -10.62
CA TYR A 25 5.31 -21.10 -9.39
C TYR A 25 4.09 -20.17 -9.50
N ARG A 26 3.94 -19.44 -10.61
CA ARG A 26 2.78 -18.59 -10.86
C ARG A 26 1.49 -19.41 -10.91
N ASP A 27 1.48 -20.56 -11.59
CA ASP A 27 0.30 -21.43 -11.67
C ASP A 27 -0.11 -21.99 -10.30
N ASN A 28 0.85 -22.36 -9.46
CA ASN A 28 0.59 -22.85 -8.10
C ASN A 28 -0.05 -21.77 -7.21
N HIS A 29 0.30 -20.49 -7.42
CA HIS A 29 -0.17 -19.35 -6.65
C HIS A 29 -1.04 -18.38 -7.48
N ARG A 30 -1.66 -18.89 -8.55
CA ARG A 30 -2.27 -18.11 -9.63
C ARG A 30 -3.27 -17.06 -9.14
N LEU A 31 -4.11 -17.42 -8.16
CA LEU A 31 -5.14 -16.52 -7.66
C LEU A 31 -4.57 -15.19 -7.15
N ILE A 32 -3.46 -15.24 -6.45
CA ILE A 32 -2.82 -14.08 -5.85
C ILE A 32 -1.85 -13.40 -6.82
N LEU A 33 -1.01 -14.19 -7.50
CA LEU A 33 -0.02 -13.61 -8.40
C LEU A 33 -0.65 -12.95 -9.63
N ASP A 34 -1.71 -13.52 -10.20
CA ASP A 34 -2.43 -12.88 -11.30
C ASP A 34 -3.13 -11.58 -10.84
N ALA A 35 -3.72 -11.57 -9.64
CA ALA A 35 -4.31 -10.36 -9.08
C ALA A 35 -3.25 -9.29 -8.81
N TYR A 36 -2.11 -9.67 -8.22
CA TYR A 36 -0.97 -8.79 -8.03
C TYR A 36 -0.48 -8.18 -9.36
N TRP A 37 -0.21 -9.02 -10.36
CA TRP A 37 0.29 -8.58 -11.64
C TRP A 37 -0.64 -7.56 -12.30
N ARG A 38 -1.93 -7.84 -12.38
CA ARG A 38 -2.93 -6.96 -13.00
C ARG A 38 -3.11 -5.63 -12.27
N ASN A 39 -2.94 -5.62 -10.96
CA ASN A 39 -3.10 -4.41 -10.16
C ASN A 39 -1.84 -3.56 -10.07
N TYR A 40 -0.66 -4.18 -9.97
CA TYR A 40 0.59 -3.49 -9.59
C TYR A 40 1.70 -3.55 -10.64
N VAL A 41 1.57 -4.37 -11.67
CA VAL A 41 2.56 -4.48 -12.74
C VAL A 41 1.91 -4.23 -14.10
N LEU A 42 1.39 -5.28 -14.72
CA LEU A 42 0.63 -5.24 -15.99
C LEU A 42 -0.07 -6.59 -16.21
N ASP A 43 -0.78 -6.75 -17.34
CA ASP A 43 -1.35 -8.05 -17.68
C ASP A 43 -0.23 -9.11 -17.84
N PRO A 44 -0.25 -10.15 -16.96
CA PRO A 44 0.82 -11.15 -16.91
C PRO A 44 0.96 -12.03 -18.16
N ASP A 45 -0.05 -12.03 -19.04
CA ASP A 45 -0.08 -12.85 -20.24
C ASP A 45 0.47 -12.12 -21.48
N THR A 46 1.06 -10.93 -21.29
CA THR A 46 1.67 -10.13 -22.36
C THR A 46 3.14 -10.50 -22.60
N PRO A 47 3.68 -10.31 -23.82
CA PRO A 47 5.11 -10.48 -24.08
C PRO A 47 6.00 -9.57 -23.20
N HIS A 48 5.50 -8.40 -22.84
CA HIS A 48 6.23 -7.48 -21.98
C HIS A 48 6.40 -8.01 -20.55
N ALA A 49 5.38 -8.68 -20.02
CA ALA A 49 5.48 -9.40 -18.75
C ALA A 49 6.56 -10.48 -18.79
N GLY A 50 6.62 -11.25 -19.87
CA GLY A 50 7.68 -12.24 -20.09
C GLY A 50 9.09 -11.61 -20.06
N THR A 51 9.26 -10.42 -20.63
CA THR A 51 10.53 -9.69 -20.59
C THR A 51 10.92 -9.28 -19.16
N ILE A 52 9.95 -8.77 -18.36
CA ILE A 52 10.18 -8.42 -16.95
C ILE A 52 10.62 -9.65 -16.17
N VAL A 53 9.88 -10.77 -16.29
CA VAL A 53 10.21 -12.04 -15.63
C VAL A 53 11.61 -12.50 -16.01
N SER A 54 11.91 -12.61 -17.31
CA SER A 54 13.23 -13.07 -17.80
C SER A 54 14.37 -12.18 -17.27
N THR A 55 14.18 -10.86 -17.22
CA THR A 55 15.18 -9.93 -16.68
C THR A 55 15.38 -10.16 -15.18
N ALA A 56 14.30 -10.25 -14.41
CA ALA A 56 14.37 -10.44 -12.96
C ALA A 56 14.98 -11.79 -12.56
N LEU A 57 14.72 -12.86 -13.33
CA LEU A 57 15.29 -14.19 -13.09
C LEU A 57 16.77 -14.29 -13.44
N LYS A 58 17.30 -13.41 -14.31
CA LYS A 58 18.73 -13.34 -14.65
C LYS A 58 19.53 -12.48 -13.67
N ALA A 59 18.87 -11.58 -12.97
CA ALA A 59 19.52 -10.68 -12.02
C ALA A 59 20.23 -11.44 -10.89
N ASN A 60 21.25 -10.82 -10.31
CA ASN A 60 21.87 -11.32 -9.09
C ASN A 60 20.93 -11.10 -7.90
N ARG A 61 20.57 -12.19 -7.21
CA ARG A 61 19.64 -12.18 -6.06
C ARG A 61 20.32 -12.53 -4.74
N SER A 62 21.61 -12.27 -4.61
CA SER A 62 22.32 -12.40 -3.34
C SER A 62 21.74 -11.51 -2.22
N ASP A 63 21.04 -10.45 -2.59
CA ASP A 63 20.27 -9.58 -1.73
C ASP A 63 19.15 -10.34 -1.00
N LEU A 64 18.33 -11.14 -1.71
CA LEU A 64 17.27 -11.95 -1.10
C LEU A 64 17.81 -13.08 -0.24
N TYR A 65 18.86 -13.76 -0.67
CA TYR A 65 19.51 -14.79 0.14
C TYR A 65 20.10 -14.19 1.43
N GLY A 66 20.70 -12.99 1.33
CA GLY A 66 21.19 -12.24 2.47
C GLY A 66 20.08 -11.88 3.46
N LEU A 67 18.95 -11.37 2.96
CA LEU A 67 17.77 -11.07 3.77
C LEU A 67 17.26 -12.31 4.52
N ALA A 68 17.09 -13.43 3.82
CA ALA A 68 16.60 -14.68 4.42
C ALA A 68 17.58 -15.27 5.45
N ALA A 69 18.89 -15.05 5.26
CA ALA A 69 19.91 -15.55 6.19
C ALA A 69 20.06 -14.69 7.48
N THR A 70 19.68 -13.41 7.42
CA THR A 70 19.91 -12.46 8.52
C THR A 70 18.65 -12.05 9.26
N THR A 71 17.47 -12.36 8.75
CA THR A 71 16.18 -11.90 9.28
C THR A 71 15.20 -13.06 9.41
N ASP A 72 14.67 -13.29 10.59
CA ASP A 72 13.52 -14.19 10.76
C ASP A 72 12.26 -13.49 10.28
N LEU A 73 12.03 -13.58 8.95
CA LEU A 73 10.90 -12.95 8.29
C LEU A 73 9.55 -13.46 8.79
N VAL A 74 9.47 -14.73 9.19
CA VAL A 74 8.24 -15.35 9.67
C VAL A 74 7.87 -14.76 11.02
N GLN A 75 8.78 -14.83 11.99
CA GLN A 75 8.55 -14.28 13.33
C GLN A 75 8.23 -12.78 13.27
N LEU A 76 9.05 -12.00 12.54
CA LEU A 76 8.86 -10.56 12.39
C LEU A 76 7.46 -10.22 11.85
N SER A 77 7.00 -10.97 10.86
CA SER A 77 5.71 -10.74 10.23
C SER A 77 4.54 -11.21 11.09
N GLU A 78 4.64 -12.38 11.74
CA GLU A 78 3.59 -12.89 12.64
C GLU A 78 3.35 -11.95 13.83
N GLU A 79 4.42 -11.43 14.42
CA GLU A 79 4.32 -10.44 15.49
C GLU A 79 3.66 -9.12 15.02
N ALA A 80 3.99 -8.67 13.81
CA ALA A 80 3.38 -7.48 13.22
C ALA A 80 1.89 -7.70 12.93
N ILE A 81 1.53 -8.84 12.35
CA ILE A 81 0.15 -9.22 12.07
C ILE A 81 -0.66 -9.28 13.37
N ALA A 82 -0.16 -9.96 14.40
CA ALA A 82 -0.87 -10.08 15.67
C ALA A 82 -1.13 -8.71 16.32
N ARG A 83 -0.15 -7.81 16.28
CA ARG A 83 -0.31 -6.44 16.78
C ARG A 83 -1.31 -5.64 15.92
N ALA A 84 -1.24 -5.75 14.59
CA ALA A 84 -2.15 -5.06 13.69
C ALA A 84 -3.59 -5.57 13.86
N GLU A 85 -3.80 -6.88 13.98
CA GLU A 85 -5.11 -7.48 14.25
C GLU A 85 -5.72 -6.95 15.54
N ALA A 86 -4.93 -6.82 16.60
CA ALA A 86 -5.39 -6.27 17.88
C ALA A 86 -5.71 -4.77 17.78
N VAL A 87 -4.83 -3.97 17.19
CA VAL A 87 -4.99 -2.50 17.06
C VAL A 87 -6.17 -2.14 16.17
N LEU A 88 -6.32 -2.83 15.03
CA LEU A 88 -7.37 -2.58 14.04
C LEU A 88 -8.67 -3.32 14.34
N ARG A 89 -8.67 -4.23 15.34
CA ARG A 89 -9.79 -5.13 15.64
C ARG A 89 -10.27 -5.85 14.38
N VAL A 90 -9.33 -6.53 13.69
CA VAL A 90 -9.63 -7.24 12.44
C VAL A 90 -10.75 -8.26 12.66
N ASP A 91 -11.84 -8.13 11.92
CA ASP A 91 -13.08 -8.90 12.07
C ASP A 91 -13.38 -9.81 10.86
N ARG A 92 -12.46 -9.85 9.90
CA ARG A 92 -12.50 -10.74 8.73
C ARG A 92 -11.14 -11.41 8.53
N PRO A 93 -11.11 -12.69 8.15
CA PRO A 93 -9.87 -13.36 7.80
C PRO A 93 -9.14 -12.61 6.69
N THR A 94 -7.89 -12.23 6.95
CA THR A 94 -7.00 -11.61 5.99
C THR A 94 -5.75 -12.46 5.83
N ASP A 95 -5.25 -12.60 4.61
CA ASP A 95 -4.00 -13.26 4.32
C ASP A 95 -2.90 -12.23 4.11
N THR A 96 -1.72 -12.49 4.66
CA THR A 96 -0.51 -11.70 4.43
C THR A 96 0.51 -12.53 3.70
N TYR A 97 0.94 -12.07 2.53
CA TYR A 97 1.90 -12.74 1.68
C TYR A 97 3.26 -12.07 1.76
N LEU A 98 4.30 -12.87 2.05
CA LEU A 98 5.69 -12.49 1.81
C LEU A 98 6.09 -13.06 0.44
N MET A 99 6.40 -12.21 -0.52
CA MET A 99 6.63 -12.64 -1.90
C MET A 99 7.72 -11.82 -2.58
N VAL A 100 8.06 -12.20 -3.79
CA VAL A 100 8.88 -11.40 -4.70
C VAL A 100 8.00 -10.89 -5.83
N GLY A 101 7.85 -9.56 -5.91
CA GLY A 101 6.88 -8.91 -6.79
C GLY A 101 7.41 -8.48 -8.15
N LEU A 102 8.69 -8.68 -8.43
CA LEU A 102 9.38 -8.29 -9.67
C LEU A 102 9.31 -6.79 -10.00
N GLY A 103 9.30 -5.93 -8.97
CA GLY A 103 9.53 -4.50 -9.11
C GLY A 103 8.31 -3.60 -9.26
N GLY A 104 7.10 -4.10 -9.05
CA GLY A 104 5.87 -3.31 -9.16
C GLY A 104 5.63 -2.38 -7.96
N ALA A 105 5.60 -2.92 -6.76
CA ALA A 105 5.35 -2.20 -5.51
C ALA A 105 6.13 -2.84 -4.37
N ASN A 106 6.45 -2.07 -3.33
CA ASN A 106 7.10 -2.61 -2.12
C ASN A 106 6.13 -3.40 -1.22
N ALA A 107 4.89 -2.98 -1.19
CA ALA A 107 3.78 -3.62 -0.52
C ALA A 107 2.48 -3.18 -1.18
N GLY A 108 1.37 -3.82 -0.83
CA GLY A 108 0.05 -3.41 -1.29
C GLY A 108 -1.05 -4.32 -0.77
N GLU A 109 -2.26 -3.92 -1.08
CA GLU A 109 -3.48 -4.61 -0.72
C GLU A 109 -4.20 -5.19 -1.94
N LEU A 110 -4.89 -6.28 -1.72
CA LEU A 110 -5.83 -6.87 -2.69
C LEU A 110 -7.11 -7.30 -1.95
N VAL A 111 -8.20 -7.38 -2.69
CA VAL A 111 -9.38 -8.15 -2.27
C VAL A 111 -9.68 -9.16 -3.36
N VAL A 112 -9.69 -10.43 -3.00
CA VAL A 112 -9.88 -11.55 -3.91
C VAL A 112 -10.98 -12.45 -3.37
N GLY A 113 -12.13 -12.51 -4.06
CA GLY A 113 -13.28 -13.28 -3.60
C GLY A 113 -13.77 -12.84 -2.22
N SER A 114 -13.85 -11.53 -1.97
CA SER A 114 -14.24 -10.91 -0.68
C SER A 114 -13.27 -11.16 0.49
N ARG A 115 -12.09 -11.74 0.23
CA ARG A 115 -11.04 -11.96 1.21
C ARG A 115 -9.98 -10.86 1.07
N GLY A 116 -9.65 -10.20 2.18
CA GLY A 116 -8.58 -9.22 2.25
C GLY A 116 -7.21 -9.91 2.12
N VAL A 117 -6.32 -9.30 1.37
CA VAL A 117 -4.95 -9.76 1.17
C VAL A 117 -4.00 -8.58 1.31
N ALA A 118 -3.04 -8.68 2.19
CA ALA A 118 -1.86 -7.82 2.24
C ALA A 118 -0.68 -8.56 1.63
N PHE A 119 0.19 -7.88 0.87
CA PHE A 119 1.42 -8.49 0.37
C PHE A 119 2.62 -7.58 0.60
N ILE A 120 3.77 -8.20 0.83
CA ILE A 120 5.07 -7.55 1.00
C ILE A 120 6.02 -8.09 -0.04
N CYS A 121 6.56 -7.21 -0.90
CA CYS A 121 7.54 -7.55 -1.92
C CYS A 121 8.95 -7.46 -1.33
N LEU A 122 9.48 -8.60 -0.91
CA LEU A 122 10.71 -8.72 -0.12
C LEU A 122 11.95 -8.16 -0.78
N GLU A 123 12.00 -8.10 -2.12
CA GLU A 123 13.11 -7.50 -2.87
C GLU A 123 13.34 -6.02 -2.55
N HIS A 124 12.34 -5.35 -1.99
CA HIS A 124 12.47 -3.95 -1.60
C HIS A 124 13.03 -3.77 -0.18
N PHE A 125 13.07 -4.84 0.63
CA PHE A 125 13.44 -4.81 2.07
C PHE A 125 14.79 -5.48 2.36
N THR A 126 15.70 -5.49 1.41
CA THR A 126 17.00 -6.17 1.54
C THR A 126 18.09 -5.32 2.22
N GLY A 127 17.78 -4.09 2.60
CA GLY A 127 18.75 -3.14 3.16
C GLY A 127 19.75 -2.60 2.13
N ARG A 128 19.66 -3.02 0.87
CA ARG A 128 20.53 -2.60 -0.24
C ARG A 128 19.75 -2.39 -1.49
N VAL A 129 20.01 -1.27 -2.19
CA VAL A 129 19.45 -1.02 -3.52
C VAL A 129 19.97 -2.08 -4.49
N ASN A 130 19.07 -2.72 -5.23
CA ASN A 130 19.41 -3.61 -6.33
C ASN A 130 18.97 -2.95 -7.65
N PRO A 131 19.90 -2.37 -8.44
CA PRO A 131 19.55 -1.66 -9.67
C PRO A 131 19.05 -2.59 -10.79
N GLU A 132 19.39 -3.89 -10.73
CA GLU A 132 18.94 -4.88 -11.74
C GLU A 132 17.47 -5.24 -11.60
N THR A 133 16.90 -5.08 -10.39
CA THR A 133 15.52 -5.45 -10.07
C THR A 133 14.71 -4.30 -9.50
N TYR A 134 15.26 -3.09 -9.55
CA TYR A 134 14.65 -1.88 -8.93
C TYR A 134 14.39 -2.00 -7.43
N GLY A 135 15.06 -2.93 -6.74
CA GLY A 135 14.97 -3.09 -5.28
C GLY A 135 15.34 -1.80 -4.56
N MET A 136 14.44 -1.30 -3.70
CA MET A 136 14.55 0.02 -3.07
C MET A 136 15.60 0.06 -1.95
N GLY A 137 15.99 -1.10 -1.41
CA GLY A 137 16.96 -1.19 -0.32
C GLY A 137 16.43 -0.70 1.02
N LEU A 138 15.14 -0.79 1.24
CA LEU A 138 14.53 -0.50 2.54
C LEU A 138 15.08 -1.46 3.61
N PRO A 139 15.26 -0.99 4.85
CA PRO A 139 15.64 -1.86 5.95
C PRO A 139 14.58 -2.93 6.23
N PRO A 140 14.95 -4.18 6.56
CA PRO A 140 14.00 -5.26 6.86
C PRO A 140 13.08 -4.95 8.05
N ASP A 141 13.52 -4.16 9.00
CA ASP A 141 12.75 -3.75 10.18
C ASP A 141 11.56 -2.83 9.83
N LEU A 142 11.47 -2.31 8.61
CA LEU A 142 10.30 -1.62 8.09
C LEU A 142 9.18 -2.57 7.60
N ILE A 143 9.41 -3.87 7.50
CA ILE A 143 8.36 -4.85 7.11
C ILE A 143 7.11 -4.73 8.00
N PRO A 144 7.20 -4.65 9.34
CA PRO A 144 6.05 -4.43 10.21
C PRO A 144 5.25 -3.17 9.92
N VAL A 145 5.92 -2.08 9.52
CA VAL A 145 5.27 -0.81 9.12
C VAL A 145 4.34 -1.04 7.95
N TRP A 146 4.83 -1.73 6.91
CA TRP A 146 4.05 -1.99 5.71
C TRP A 146 2.99 -3.08 5.90
N ILE A 147 3.23 -4.10 6.71
CA ILE A 147 2.18 -5.08 7.08
C ILE A 147 0.99 -4.34 7.73
N ALA A 148 1.25 -3.46 8.69
CA ALA A 148 0.19 -2.71 9.36
C ALA A 148 -0.55 -1.75 8.41
N HIS A 149 0.19 -1.10 7.51
CA HIS A 149 -0.35 -0.23 6.47
C HIS A 149 -1.35 -0.98 5.58
N GLU A 150 -0.94 -2.10 5.02
CA GLU A 150 -1.77 -2.87 4.09
C GLU A 150 -2.96 -3.55 4.80
N LEU A 151 -2.79 -3.99 6.05
CA LEU A 151 -3.90 -4.53 6.83
C LEU A 151 -4.98 -3.50 7.14
N ALA A 152 -4.63 -2.21 7.32
CA ALA A 152 -5.62 -1.15 7.49
C ALA A 152 -6.51 -1.00 6.24
N HIS A 153 -5.93 -1.07 5.04
CA HIS A 153 -6.70 -1.08 3.80
C HIS A 153 -7.64 -2.28 3.74
N THR A 154 -7.17 -3.48 4.07
CA THR A 154 -8.01 -4.68 4.01
C THR A 154 -9.20 -4.60 4.97
N VAL A 155 -9.01 -4.04 6.19
CA VAL A 155 -10.10 -3.81 7.14
C VAL A 155 -11.12 -2.83 6.55
N ARG A 156 -10.67 -1.71 6.00
CA ARG A 156 -11.55 -0.71 5.42
C ARG A 156 -12.37 -1.26 4.26
N TYR A 157 -11.79 -2.17 3.46
CA TYR A 157 -12.43 -2.74 2.26
C TYR A 157 -13.34 -3.93 2.53
N THR A 158 -13.09 -4.71 3.60
CA THR A 158 -13.74 -6.01 3.79
C THR A 158 -14.53 -6.16 5.09
N SER A 159 -14.26 -5.32 6.10
CA SER A 159 -14.99 -5.40 7.38
C SER A 159 -16.49 -5.21 7.17
N PRO A 160 -17.34 -6.08 7.71
CA PRO A 160 -18.80 -5.95 7.60
C PRO A 160 -19.33 -4.69 8.29
N THR A 161 -18.59 -4.14 9.24
CA THR A 161 -18.95 -2.93 9.97
C THR A 161 -18.37 -1.65 9.35
N SER A 162 -17.54 -1.76 8.30
CA SER A 162 -17.03 -0.59 7.58
C SER A 162 -18.14 0.10 6.79
N ALA A 163 -18.28 1.40 6.98
CA ALA A 163 -19.18 2.27 6.23
C ALA A 163 -18.44 3.07 5.12
N SER A 164 -17.22 2.66 4.77
CA SER A 164 -16.41 3.31 3.74
C SER A 164 -16.99 3.13 2.34
N ASP A 165 -16.73 4.10 1.47
CA ASP A 165 -17.05 3.98 0.05
C ASP A 165 -16.25 2.86 -0.62
N MET A 166 -15.01 2.62 -0.19
CA MET A 166 -14.19 1.54 -0.73
C MET A 166 -14.82 0.17 -0.51
N ARG A 167 -15.38 -0.10 0.68
CA ARG A 167 -16.10 -1.36 0.93
C ARG A 167 -17.29 -1.53 -0.02
N ARG A 168 -18.07 -0.47 -0.22
CA ARG A 168 -19.21 -0.49 -1.15
C ARG A 168 -18.74 -0.79 -2.58
N LEU A 169 -17.68 -0.09 -3.05
CA LEU A 169 -17.13 -0.29 -4.39
C LEU A 169 -16.59 -1.71 -4.62
N VAL A 170 -15.92 -2.28 -3.61
CA VAL A 170 -15.44 -3.68 -3.64
C VAL A 170 -16.63 -4.65 -3.72
N ALA A 171 -17.68 -4.44 -2.93
CA ALA A 171 -18.88 -5.28 -2.98
C ALA A 171 -19.57 -5.21 -4.34
N GLU A 172 -19.71 -4.01 -4.93
CA GLU A 172 -20.25 -3.80 -6.28
C GLU A 172 -19.38 -4.44 -7.37
N SER A 173 -18.10 -4.63 -7.12
CA SER A 173 -17.15 -5.32 -8.01
C SER A 173 -17.08 -6.83 -7.77
N GLY A 174 -18.10 -7.42 -7.13
CA GLY A 174 -18.19 -8.86 -6.88
C GLY A 174 -17.19 -9.37 -5.82
N GLY A 175 -16.74 -8.52 -4.92
CA GLY A 175 -15.75 -8.88 -3.89
C GLY A 175 -14.31 -8.88 -4.39
N TYR A 176 -14.02 -8.07 -5.40
CA TYR A 176 -12.66 -7.87 -5.90
C TYR A 176 -12.28 -6.39 -5.83
N TYR A 177 -11.03 -6.15 -5.43
CA TYR A 177 -10.41 -4.84 -5.57
C TYR A 177 -9.58 -4.83 -6.85
N ASP A 178 -9.86 -3.87 -7.71
CA ASP A 178 -9.10 -3.58 -8.92
C ASP A 178 -8.58 -2.13 -8.82
N TYR A 179 -7.26 -1.98 -8.82
CA TYR A 179 -6.61 -0.68 -8.70
C TYR A 179 -7.07 0.31 -9.77
N TRP A 180 -7.25 -0.19 -11.00
CA TRP A 180 -7.54 0.65 -12.17
C TRP A 180 -9.03 1.01 -12.27
N SER A 181 -9.92 0.05 -12.09
CA SER A 181 -11.36 0.26 -12.22
C SER A 181 -12.02 0.67 -10.91
N THR A 182 -11.87 -0.12 -9.84
CA THR A 182 -12.49 0.17 -8.54
C THR A 182 -11.90 1.45 -7.94
N GLY A 183 -10.56 1.56 -7.93
CA GLY A 183 -9.87 2.72 -7.40
C GLY A 183 -10.15 4.02 -8.17
N SER A 184 -10.44 3.96 -9.49
CA SER A 184 -10.81 5.15 -10.26
C SER A 184 -12.22 5.66 -9.99
N ARG A 185 -13.10 4.86 -9.36
CA ARG A 185 -14.47 5.20 -8.97
C ARG A 185 -14.55 5.87 -7.61
N ALA A 186 -13.58 5.62 -6.72
CA ALA A 186 -13.51 6.29 -5.43
C ALA A 186 -13.19 7.78 -5.60
N THR A 187 -13.74 8.63 -4.72
CA THR A 187 -13.34 10.03 -4.67
C THR A 187 -11.90 10.18 -4.21
N LEU A 188 -11.25 11.25 -4.60
CA LEU A 188 -9.90 11.53 -4.11
C LEU A 188 -9.87 11.63 -2.59
N ARG A 189 -10.89 12.22 -1.96
CA ARG A 189 -11.05 12.29 -0.50
C ARG A 189 -11.03 10.90 0.15
N GLU A 190 -11.82 9.96 -0.35
CA GLU A 190 -11.82 8.57 0.13
C GLU A 190 -10.44 7.93 0.02
N LEU A 191 -9.76 8.12 -1.11
CA LEU A 191 -8.41 7.58 -1.33
C LEU A 191 -7.38 8.20 -0.37
N LEU A 192 -7.45 9.51 -0.11
CA LEU A 192 -6.55 10.18 0.84
C LEU A 192 -6.78 9.70 2.28
N ILE A 193 -8.04 9.59 2.69
CA ILE A 193 -8.43 9.07 4.02
C ILE A 193 -7.90 7.64 4.17
N ASN A 194 -8.07 6.80 3.16
CA ASN A 194 -7.60 5.44 3.16
C ASN A 194 -6.08 5.35 3.43
N GLU A 195 -5.27 6.11 2.70
CA GLU A 195 -3.82 6.16 2.90
C GLU A 195 -3.45 6.76 4.27
N GLY A 196 -4.14 7.80 4.69
CA GLY A 196 -3.90 8.43 5.99
C GLY A 196 -4.12 7.48 7.16
N LEU A 197 -5.19 6.71 7.14
CA LEU A 197 -5.51 5.69 8.15
C LEU A 197 -4.46 4.57 8.18
N ALA A 198 -3.96 4.17 7.02
CA ALA A 198 -2.90 3.18 6.91
C ALA A 198 -1.57 3.68 7.53
N VAL A 199 -1.25 4.97 7.37
CA VAL A 199 -0.10 5.57 8.08
C VAL A 199 -0.30 5.57 9.59
N HIS A 200 -1.49 5.91 10.10
CA HIS A 200 -1.79 5.80 11.53
C HIS A 200 -1.67 4.37 12.06
N ALA A 201 -2.11 3.38 11.27
CA ALA A 201 -1.98 1.98 11.63
C ALA A 201 -0.50 1.56 11.72
N ALA A 202 0.30 1.96 10.76
CA ALA A 202 1.74 1.71 10.75
C ALA A 202 2.42 2.29 12.00
N GLN A 203 2.09 3.52 12.38
CA GLN A 203 2.64 4.17 13.59
C GLN A 203 2.20 3.47 14.89
N ALA A 204 0.95 3.03 14.96
CA ALA A 204 0.43 2.38 16.16
C ALA A 204 0.98 0.96 16.36
N VAL A 205 1.24 0.23 15.28
CA VAL A 205 1.69 -1.17 15.30
C VAL A 205 3.22 -1.29 15.41
N ALA A 206 3.94 -0.43 14.72
CA ALA A 206 5.40 -0.43 14.66
C ALA A 206 5.96 0.97 15.02
N PRO A 207 5.88 1.38 16.29
CA PRO A 207 6.37 2.69 16.73
C PRO A 207 7.90 2.75 16.72
N GLY A 208 8.46 3.97 16.71
CA GLY A 208 9.89 4.20 16.94
C GLY A 208 10.70 4.51 15.69
N PHE A 209 10.09 4.53 14.52
CA PHE A 209 10.72 4.99 13.27
C PHE A 209 10.61 6.50 13.08
N ASP A 210 11.42 7.05 12.17
CA ASP A 210 11.25 8.43 11.75
C ASP A 210 9.88 8.64 11.09
N ALA A 211 9.31 9.81 11.29
CA ALA A 211 8.00 10.12 10.68
C ALA A 211 7.97 9.91 9.15
N ALA A 212 9.08 10.16 8.46
CA ALA A 212 9.19 9.96 7.02
C ALA A 212 9.07 8.48 6.60
N ASP A 213 9.53 7.55 7.44
CA ASP A 213 9.55 6.11 7.15
C ASP A 213 8.14 5.54 7.02
N TYR A 214 7.19 6.04 7.84
CA TYR A 214 5.78 5.62 7.78
C TYR A 214 5.07 5.97 6.48
N PHE A 215 5.61 6.92 5.71
CA PHE A 215 5.12 7.32 4.39
C PHE A 215 5.93 6.70 3.24
N GLY A 216 7.04 6.05 3.57
CA GLY A 216 8.02 5.62 2.57
C GLY A 216 8.63 6.81 1.82
N TYR A 217 8.89 7.92 2.51
CA TYR A 217 9.49 9.11 1.92
C TYR A 217 10.98 9.24 2.29
N PRO A 218 11.79 9.81 1.39
CA PRO A 218 13.04 10.44 1.82
C PRO A 218 12.75 11.56 2.83
N ARG A 219 13.55 11.71 3.88
CA ARG A 219 13.39 12.76 4.92
C ARG A 219 13.20 14.16 4.33
N ARG A 220 13.98 14.50 3.29
CA ARG A 220 13.85 15.80 2.58
C ARG A 220 12.46 16.01 1.98
N GLN A 221 11.86 14.96 1.44
CA GLN A 221 10.50 15.04 0.89
C GLN A 221 9.47 15.27 1.98
N TYR A 222 9.58 14.56 3.10
CA TYR A 222 8.70 14.76 4.25
C TYR A 222 8.74 16.20 4.78
N HIS A 223 9.93 16.77 4.97
CA HIS A 223 10.07 18.17 5.38
C HIS A 223 9.42 19.13 4.37
N ARG A 224 9.66 18.93 3.09
CA ARG A 224 9.05 19.76 2.03
C ARG A 224 7.52 19.67 2.06
N LEU A 225 6.93 18.49 2.30
CA LEU A 225 5.49 18.34 2.40
C LEU A 225 4.92 19.13 3.58
N ARG A 226 5.60 19.09 4.73
CA ARG A 226 5.22 19.89 5.91
C ARG A 226 5.25 21.40 5.61
N GLU A 227 6.28 21.88 4.97
CA GLU A 227 6.41 23.29 4.59
C GLU A 227 5.33 23.72 3.58
N MET A 228 4.89 22.78 2.73
CA MET A 228 3.89 23.03 1.70
C MET A 228 2.46 22.74 2.15
N GLU A 229 2.21 22.29 3.39
CA GLU A 229 0.90 21.79 3.82
C GLU A 229 -0.25 22.77 3.52
N SER A 230 -0.11 24.04 3.91
CA SER A 230 -1.15 25.04 3.68
C SER A 230 -1.44 25.30 2.18
N PHE A 231 -0.41 25.21 1.35
CA PHE A 231 -0.58 25.29 -0.12
C PHE A 231 -1.29 24.02 -0.63
N LEU A 232 -0.84 22.84 -0.22
CA LEU A 232 -1.37 21.57 -0.67
C LEU A 232 -2.86 21.42 -0.32
N ARG A 233 -3.26 21.77 0.92
CA ARG A 233 -4.67 21.74 1.35
C ARG A 233 -5.55 22.60 0.43
N ARG A 234 -5.18 23.85 0.17
CA ARG A 234 -5.96 24.70 -0.74
C ARG A 234 -5.94 24.23 -2.19
N ALA A 235 -4.82 23.70 -2.65
CA ALA A 235 -4.66 23.28 -4.03
C ALA A 235 -5.43 21.98 -4.37
N ILE A 236 -5.62 21.10 -3.40
CA ILE A 236 -6.34 19.83 -3.58
C ILE A 236 -7.86 19.96 -3.38
N GLU A 237 -8.31 20.96 -2.64
CA GLU A 237 -9.70 21.12 -2.24
C GLU A 237 -10.71 20.99 -3.40
N PRO A 238 -10.50 21.59 -4.59
CA PRO A 238 -11.42 21.44 -5.72
C PRO A 238 -11.49 20.04 -6.30
N ASP A 239 -10.52 19.18 -6.00
CA ASP A 239 -10.42 17.83 -6.52
C ASP A 239 -10.94 16.76 -5.54
N LEU A 240 -11.12 17.10 -4.25
CA LEU A 240 -11.39 16.13 -3.18
C LEU A 240 -12.62 15.26 -3.45
N ASP A 241 -13.72 15.82 -3.91
CA ASP A 241 -14.98 15.10 -4.12
C ASP A 241 -15.14 14.59 -5.56
N ARG A 242 -14.07 14.68 -6.35
CA ARG A 242 -13.98 14.13 -7.70
C ARG A 242 -13.33 12.75 -7.67
N SER A 243 -13.69 11.93 -8.64
CA SER A 243 -13.09 10.62 -8.87
C SER A 243 -12.33 10.60 -10.20
N GLY A 244 -11.52 9.59 -10.40
CA GLY A 244 -10.81 9.35 -11.65
C GLY A 244 -9.36 8.97 -11.47
N LEU A 245 -8.88 8.09 -12.35
CA LEU A 245 -7.51 7.57 -12.32
C LEU A 245 -6.45 8.68 -12.36
N GLY A 246 -6.66 9.73 -13.15
CA GLY A 246 -5.72 10.84 -13.27
C GLY A 246 -5.48 11.59 -11.94
N LEU A 247 -6.50 11.71 -11.09
CA LEU A 247 -6.38 12.30 -9.76
C LEU A 247 -5.59 11.36 -8.84
N ARG A 248 -5.95 10.08 -8.83
CA ARG A 248 -5.22 9.06 -8.05
C ARG A 248 -3.72 9.07 -8.40
N LEU A 249 -3.39 8.99 -9.68
CA LEU A 249 -1.99 8.99 -10.14
C LEU A 249 -1.26 10.28 -9.74
N ARG A 250 -1.89 11.43 -9.87
CA ARG A 250 -1.31 12.74 -9.53
C ARG A 250 -0.91 12.85 -8.06
N TYR A 251 -1.79 12.41 -7.15
CA TYR A 251 -1.62 12.66 -5.73
C TYR A 251 -1.04 11.47 -4.95
N LEU A 252 -1.23 10.23 -5.44
CA LEU A 252 -0.90 9.02 -4.69
C LEU A 252 0.19 8.14 -5.33
N SER A 253 0.56 8.38 -6.60
CA SER A 253 1.58 7.56 -7.25
C SER A 253 2.96 8.21 -7.26
N GLY A 254 3.99 7.36 -7.26
CA GLY A 254 5.36 7.75 -7.56
C GLY A 254 5.65 7.69 -9.07
N GLY A 255 6.81 8.20 -9.49
CA GLY A 255 7.28 8.12 -10.88
C GLY A 255 6.52 8.98 -11.89
N MET A 256 5.56 9.80 -11.44
CA MET A 256 4.81 10.69 -12.32
C MET A 256 5.64 11.88 -12.77
N SER A 257 5.52 12.26 -14.05
CA SER A 257 6.22 13.42 -14.60
C SER A 257 5.86 14.71 -13.84
N PRO A 258 6.76 15.71 -13.82
CA PRO A 258 6.46 17.01 -13.20
C PRO A 258 5.19 17.67 -13.75
N SER A 259 4.91 17.54 -15.05
CA SER A 259 3.70 18.08 -15.68
C SER A 259 2.42 17.41 -15.17
N ALA A 260 2.43 16.11 -14.95
CA ALA A 260 1.29 15.38 -14.37
C ALA A 260 1.00 15.77 -12.91
N ARG A 261 2.03 16.28 -12.20
CA ARG A 261 1.96 16.76 -10.81
C ARG A 261 1.82 18.27 -10.67
N LEU A 262 1.56 18.99 -11.75
CA LEU A 262 1.34 20.43 -11.71
C LEU A 262 -0.06 20.74 -11.18
N VAL A 263 -0.13 21.42 -10.03
CA VAL A 263 -1.39 21.82 -9.36
C VAL A 263 -1.27 23.28 -8.93
N ALA A 264 -2.26 24.09 -9.28
CA ALA A 264 -2.27 25.53 -8.97
C ALA A 264 -0.94 26.25 -9.27
N GLY A 265 -0.33 25.92 -10.42
CA GLY A 265 0.93 26.53 -10.88
C GLY A 265 2.20 26.03 -10.20
N ARG A 266 2.13 24.99 -9.36
CA ARG A 266 3.29 24.40 -8.69
C ARG A 266 3.35 22.90 -8.88
N VAL A 267 4.57 22.34 -9.03
CA VAL A 267 4.80 20.90 -9.04
C VAL A 267 4.81 20.41 -7.60
N ILE A 268 3.81 19.60 -7.24
CA ILE A 268 3.72 18.98 -5.92
C ILE A 268 4.69 17.80 -5.79
N PRO A 269 5.17 17.47 -4.56
CA PRO A 269 5.95 16.27 -4.33
C PRO A 269 5.18 15.00 -4.73
N GLU A 270 5.90 13.95 -5.09
CA GLU A 270 5.29 12.64 -5.36
C GLU A 270 4.58 12.11 -4.13
N ARG A 271 3.46 11.40 -4.36
CA ARG A 271 2.68 10.78 -3.28
C ARG A 271 2.25 11.76 -2.17
N ALA A 272 2.14 13.07 -2.48
CA ALA A 272 1.76 14.10 -1.50
C ALA A 272 0.42 13.79 -0.79
N GLY A 273 -0.42 12.99 -1.41
CA GLY A 273 -1.70 12.54 -0.86
C GLY A 273 -1.58 11.74 0.42
N TYR A 274 -0.54 10.94 0.60
CA TYR A 274 -0.32 10.18 1.84
C TYR A 274 -0.20 11.11 3.05
N TYR A 275 0.61 12.14 2.94
CA TYR A 275 0.77 13.13 3.99
C TYR A 275 -0.53 13.92 4.24
N LEU A 276 -1.21 14.35 3.19
CA LEU A 276 -2.49 15.06 3.33
C LEU A 276 -3.56 14.18 3.96
N GLY A 277 -3.68 12.93 3.53
CA GLY A 277 -4.62 11.96 4.11
C GLY A 277 -4.35 11.73 5.60
N TYR A 278 -3.09 11.57 5.99
CA TYR A 278 -2.70 11.46 7.39
C TYR A 278 -3.19 12.67 8.20
N ARG A 279 -2.96 13.89 7.70
CA ARG A 279 -3.41 15.13 8.36
C ARG A 279 -4.95 15.30 8.39
N MET A 280 -5.67 14.75 7.40
CA MET A 280 -7.13 14.77 7.35
C MET A 280 -7.76 13.80 8.33
N THR A 281 -7.06 12.73 8.70
CA THR A 281 -7.60 11.66 9.55
C THR A 281 -7.27 11.84 11.04
N GLU A 282 -6.31 12.71 11.38
CA GLU A 282 -5.83 12.90 12.76
C GLU A 282 -6.97 13.20 13.78
N ALA A 283 -7.87 14.09 13.43
CA ALA A 283 -8.94 14.52 14.35
C ALA A 283 -9.86 13.34 14.73
N LEU A 284 -10.34 12.59 13.74
CA LEU A 284 -11.25 11.46 13.98
C LEU A 284 -10.52 10.30 14.68
N VAL A 285 -9.27 10.03 14.32
CA VAL A 285 -8.46 9.01 14.99
C VAL A 285 -8.24 9.36 16.47
N ALA A 286 -7.99 10.64 16.78
CA ALA A 286 -7.84 11.10 18.14
C ALA A 286 -9.17 11.02 18.95
N GLU A 287 -10.30 11.29 18.30
CA GLU A 287 -11.64 11.28 18.93
C GLU A 287 -12.14 9.85 19.21
N ARG A 288 -12.07 8.95 18.20
CA ARG A 288 -12.74 7.63 18.26
C ARG A 288 -11.77 6.45 18.36
N GLY A 289 -10.50 6.70 18.22
CA GLY A 289 -9.49 5.64 18.08
C GLY A 289 -9.44 5.03 16.68
N LEU A 290 -8.31 4.42 16.37
CA LEU A 290 -8.00 3.93 15.02
C LEU A 290 -8.95 2.83 14.53
N ALA A 291 -9.31 1.88 15.40
CA ALA A 291 -10.18 0.75 15.04
C ALA A 291 -11.58 1.18 14.57
N GLU A 292 -12.10 2.29 15.10
CA GLU A 292 -13.37 2.85 14.66
C GLU A 292 -13.18 3.76 13.46
N ALA A 293 -12.14 4.59 13.47
CA ALA A 293 -11.85 5.50 12.37
C ALA A 293 -11.63 4.75 11.04
N VAL A 294 -10.93 3.60 11.04
CA VAL A 294 -10.69 2.81 9.82
C VAL A 294 -11.99 2.33 9.15
N ARG A 295 -13.09 2.26 9.91
CA ARG A 295 -14.41 1.83 9.44
C ARG A 295 -15.37 2.98 9.13
N ALA A 296 -15.01 4.19 9.53
CA ALA A 296 -15.88 5.35 9.45
C ALA A 296 -16.12 5.79 7.98
N PRO A 297 -17.30 6.34 7.68
CA PRO A 297 -17.58 6.95 6.38
C PRO A 297 -16.82 8.28 6.23
N VAL A 298 -16.67 8.72 4.99
CA VAL A 298 -15.93 9.95 4.64
C VAL A 298 -16.44 11.19 5.38
N GLN A 299 -17.74 11.29 5.58
CA GLN A 299 -18.40 12.44 6.19
C GLN A 299 -17.96 12.68 7.64
N ASP A 300 -17.67 11.61 8.38
CA ASP A 300 -17.23 11.71 9.77
C ASP A 300 -15.86 12.42 9.87
N PHE A 301 -14.98 12.21 8.92
CA PHE A 301 -13.67 12.88 8.87
C PHE A 301 -13.81 14.38 8.59
N GLN A 302 -14.73 14.78 7.70
CA GLN A 302 -15.02 16.17 7.42
C GLN A 302 -15.55 16.86 8.67
N THR A 303 -16.54 16.26 9.33
CA THR A 303 -17.14 16.80 10.56
C THR A 303 -16.09 16.95 11.66
N ALA A 304 -15.25 15.94 11.90
CA ALA A 304 -14.21 16.00 12.92
C ALA A 304 -13.16 17.09 12.60
N GLU A 305 -12.78 17.24 11.34
CA GLU A 305 -11.83 18.29 10.92
C GLU A 305 -12.41 19.70 11.09
N ASP A 306 -13.68 19.91 10.74
CA ASP A 306 -14.39 21.19 10.90
C ASP A 306 -14.55 21.56 12.39
N MET A 307 -14.92 20.60 13.24
CA MET A 307 -15.00 20.80 14.68
C MET A 307 -13.63 21.16 15.28
N ALA A 308 -12.57 20.49 14.86
CA ALA A 308 -11.22 20.76 15.33
C ALA A 308 -10.71 22.16 14.90
N ARG A 309 -11.27 22.72 13.81
CA ARG A 309 -11.00 24.09 13.36
C ARG A 309 -11.92 25.15 13.98
N GLY A 310 -12.89 24.76 14.82
CA GLY A 310 -13.87 25.65 15.41
C GLY A 310 -14.94 26.17 14.43
N ILE A 311 -15.14 25.46 13.31
CA ILE A 311 -16.19 25.75 12.33
C ILE A 311 -17.48 25.08 12.83
N GLN A 312 -18.52 25.88 13.16
CA GLN A 312 -19.84 25.33 13.48
C GLN A 312 -20.47 24.77 12.20
N THR A 313 -20.68 23.46 12.16
CA THR A 313 -21.53 22.84 11.14
C THR A 313 -22.99 23.17 11.46
N ALA A 314 -23.65 23.92 10.58
CA ALA A 314 -25.05 24.29 10.67
C ALA A 314 -25.97 23.07 10.42
#